data_83ddb9d272fe76fffb16b2bd9e856ac1
#
_entry.id   83ddb9d272fe76fffb16b2bd9e856ac1
#
_cell.length_a   1.000
_cell.length_b   1.000
_cell.length_c   1.000
_cell.angle_alpha   90.00
_cell.angle_beta   90.00
_cell.angle_gamma   90.00
#
_symmetry.space_group_name_H-M   'P 1'
#
loop_
_entity.id
_entity.type
_entity.pdbx_description
1 polymer ?
#
loop_
_entity_poly.entity_id
_entity_poly.type
_entity_poly.pdbx_seq_one_letter_code
_entity_poly.pdbx_strand_id
1 'polypeptide(L)'
;NDRIHRFMRDRTPKDRKIVVNGWFISHAHSDHISKMMDFLRYNCDDVIIEGFYSNLIDPKYDVDNEWDIEEVLLSQKLFRQLDALSIPKYKLHSGMRFTVRNLSFNVLCTHEDIFPEKMPDYNDSSCALMMSVGGTKVFIPGDCSALAGKVLEARYNNELKCDVVQVAHHGHSGLSTHAYELIGAKVAVFPITRIMFDEEYPKQEANRRLI
;
A
#
# COMPACT_ATOMS: atom_id res chain seq x y z
N ASN A 1 -9.80 3.32 21.50
CA ASN A 1 -10.63 2.37 20.76
C ASN A 1 -10.24 2.34 19.29
N ASP A 2 -9.60 1.25 18.87
CA ASP A 2 -9.15 1.07 17.51
C ASP A 2 -10.33 0.80 16.57
N ARG A 3 -10.52 1.66 15.55
CA ARG A 3 -11.62 1.52 14.58
C ARG A 3 -11.47 0.26 13.72
N ILE A 4 -10.23 -0.12 13.38
CA ILE A 4 -9.95 -1.32 12.58
C ILE A 4 -10.30 -2.57 13.38
N HIS A 5 -9.84 -2.66 14.64
CA HIS A 5 -10.17 -3.78 15.51
C HIS A 5 -11.69 -3.91 15.70
N ARG A 6 -12.38 -2.80 15.98
CA ARG A 6 -13.84 -2.80 16.12
C ARG A 6 -14.54 -3.29 14.87
N PHE A 7 -14.14 -2.79 13.69
CA PHE A 7 -14.69 -3.21 12.41
C PHE A 7 -14.57 -4.72 12.20
N MET A 8 -13.42 -5.29 12.51
CA MET A 8 -13.18 -6.74 12.39
C MET A 8 -13.95 -7.53 13.45
N ARG A 9 -13.98 -7.03 14.69
CA ARG A 9 -14.69 -7.68 15.80
C ARG A 9 -16.19 -7.78 15.54
N ASP A 10 -16.80 -6.73 15.01
CA ASP A 10 -18.23 -6.70 14.68
C ASP A 10 -18.61 -7.73 13.59
N ARG A 11 -17.64 -8.23 12.82
CA ARG A 11 -17.80 -9.21 11.74
C ARG A 11 -17.33 -10.61 12.08
N THR A 12 -16.81 -10.79 13.28
CA THR A 12 -16.32 -12.09 13.77
C THR A 12 -17.23 -12.61 14.88
N PRO A 13 -17.62 -13.89 14.88
CA PRO A 13 -18.35 -14.49 15.98
C PRO A 13 -17.67 -14.24 17.32
N LYS A 14 -18.46 -13.98 18.37
CA LYS A 14 -17.94 -13.58 19.69
C LYS A 14 -17.04 -14.64 20.36
N ASP A 15 -17.27 -15.90 20.05
CA ASP A 15 -16.54 -17.06 20.57
C ASP A 15 -15.26 -17.38 19.79
N ARG A 16 -14.93 -16.60 18.75
CA ARG A 16 -13.75 -16.83 17.90
C ARG A 16 -12.79 -15.65 17.91
N LYS A 17 -11.51 -15.96 17.73
CA LYS A 17 -10.51 -14.94 17.43
C LYS A 17 -10.75 -14.33 16.05
N ILE A 18 -10.41 -13.07 15.92
CA ILE A 18 -10.35 -12.39 14.63
C ILE A 18 -9.19 -13.02 13.83
N VAL A 19 -9.43 -13.35 12.56
CA VAL A 19 -8.38 -13.86 11.67
C VAL A 19 -8.16 -12.86 10.54
N VAL A 20 -6.97 -12.27 10.51
CA VAL A 20 -6.47 -11.42 9.42
C VAL A 20 -5.58 -12.30 8.54
N ASN A 21 -6.11 -12.70 7.38
CA ASN A 21 -5.40 -13.63 6.49
C ASN A 21 -4.18 -13.00 5.82
N GLY A 22 -4.16 -11.69 5.65
CA GLY A 22 -3.02 -10.94 5.15
C GLY A 22 -3.08 -9.48 5.56
N TRP A 23 -1.95 -8.93 5.97
CA TRP A 23 -1.77 -7.51 6.19
C TRP A 23 -0.71 -7.00 5.22
N PHE A 24 -1.08 -6.07 4.38
CA PHE A 24 -0.20 -5.50 3.37
C PHE A 24 0.19 -4.06 3.74
N ILE A 25 1.48 -3.76 3.60
CA ILE A 25 2.04 -2.41 3.71
C ILE A 25 2.78 -2.09 2.41
N SER A 26 2.43 -0.98 1.78
CA SER A 26 3.00 -0.56 0.49
C SER A 26 4.44 -0.09 0.61
N HIS A 27 4.74 0.80 1.57
CA HIS A 27 6.05 1.41 1.78
C HIS A 27 6.25 1.84 3.24
N ALA A 28 7.41 2.45 3.54
CA ALA A 28 7.91 2.63 4.91
C ALA A 28 7.49 3.94 5.60
N HIS A 29 6.63 4.77 5.02
CA HIS A 29 6.20 6.02 5.67
C HIS A 29 5.36 5.78 6.93
N SER A 30 5.45 6.69 7.87
CA SER A 30 4.84 6.58 9.20
C SER A 30 3.33 6.48 9.18
N ASP A 31 2.67 7.16 8.26
CA ASP A 31 1.22 7.13 8.07
C ASP A 31 0.69 5.79 7.52
N HIS A 32 1.56 4.96 6.94
CA HIS A 32 1.27 3.59 6.51
C HIS A 32 1.63 2.54 7.57
N ILE A 33 2.73 2.74 8.31
CA ILE A 33 3.28 1.76 9.27
C ILE A 33 2.72 1.93 10.68
N SER A 34 2.61 3.18 11.17
CA SER A 34 2.36 3.44 12.60
C SER A 34 1.07 2.82 13.09
N LYS A 35 0.03 2.81 12.24
CA LYS A 35 -1.26 2.21 12.61
C LYS A 35 -1.16 0.71 12.84
N MET A 36 -0.37 0.00 12.03
CA MET A 36 -0.12 -1.42 12.26
C MET A 36 0.67 -1.66 13.54
N MET A 37 1.71 -0.85 13.79
CA MET A 37 2.53 -0.95 15.00
C MET A 37 1.68 -0.77 16.27
N ASP A 38 0.80 0.23 16.29
CA ASP A 38 -0.15 0.45 17.38
C ASP A 38 -1.12 -0.71 17.53
N PHE A 39 -1.63 -1.23 16.41
CA PHE A 39 -2.52 -2.38 16.40
C PHE A 39 -1.85 -3.61 17.02
N LEU A 40 -0.62 -3.92 16.62
CA LEU A 40 0.17 -5.03 17.16
C LEU A 40 0.45 -4.87 18.65
N ARG A 41 0.62 -3.63 19.12
CA ARG A 41 0.94 -3.33 20.52
C ARG A 41 -0.27 -3.42 21.45
N TYR A 42 -1.47 -3.02 20.98
CA TYR A 42 -2.61 -2.78 21.87
C TYR A 42 -3.84 -3.64 21.57
N ASN A 43 -3.90 -4.35 20.46
CA ASN A 43 -5.10 -4.99 19.95
C ASN A 43 -4.89 -6.42 19.41
N CYS A 44 -3.79 -7.09 19.79
CA CYS A 44 -3.46 -8.41 19.24
C CYS A 44 -3.93 -9.62 20.06
N ASP A 45 -4.42 -9.43 21.27
CA ASP A 45 -4.72 -10.56 22.18
C ASP A 45 -5.79 -11.51 21.63
N ASP A 46 -6.76 -10.98 20.89
CA ASP A 46 -7.85 -11.72 20.28
C ASP A 46 -7.74 -11.83 18.74
N VAL A 47 -6.55 -11.51 18.17
CA VAL A 47 -6.32 -11.49 16.74
C VAL A 47 -5.23 -12.49 16.35
N ILE A 48 -5.43 -13.17 15.22
CA ILE A 48 -4.44 -13.97 14.53
C ILE A 48 -4.13 -13.30 13.21
N ILE A 49 -2.87 -12.96 12.94
CA ILE A 49 -2.40 -12.46 11.65
C ILE A 49 -1.65 -13.58 10.95
N GLU A 50 -2.21 -14.12 9.86
CA GLU A 50 -1.64 -15.27 9.14
C GLU A 50 -0.46 -14.89 8.24
N GLY A 51 -0.35 -13.61 7.84
CA GLY A 51 0.78 -13.15 7.03
C GLY A 51 0.89 -11.64 6.95
N PHE A 52 2.11 -11.18 6.93
CA PHE A 52 2.50 -9.80 6.63
C PHE A 52 3.16 -9.75 5.26
N TYR A 53 2.68 -8.90 4.38
CA TYR A 53 3.11 -8.80 2.98
C TYR A 53 3.66 -7.41 2.70
N SER A 54 4.91 -7.31 2.27
CA SER A 54 5.54 -6.03 1.93
C SER A 54 6.82 -6.22 1.12
N ASN A 55 7.35 -5.12 0.56
CA ASN A 55 8.73 -5.01 0.13
C ASN A 55 9.27 -3.65 0.61
N LEU A 56 9.39 -3.50 1.94
CA LEU A 56 9.90 -2.27 2.53
C LEU A 56 11.38 -2.10 2.19
N ILE A 57 11.76 -0.86 1.89
CA ILE A 57 13.12 -0.51 1.51
C ILE A 57 14.11 -0.78 2.66
N ASP A 58 15.29 -1.28 2.31
CA ASP A 58 16.38 -1.49 3.26
C ASP A 58 17.12 -0.15 3.52
N PRO A 59 17.48 0.17 4.77
CA PRO A 59 18.23 1.40 5.12
C PRO A 59 19.53 1.63 4.35
N LYS A 60 20.11 0.59 3.76
CA LYS A 60 21.31 0.71 2.93
C LYS A 60 21.09 1.44 1.61
N TYR A 61 19.84 1.53 1.14
CA TYR A 61 19.51 2.29 -0.06
C TYR A 61 19.51 3.79 0.30
N ASP A 62 20.42 4.52 -0.35
CA ASP A 62 20.57 5.95 -0.20
C ASP A 62 19.35 6.68 -0.79
N VAL A 63 18.67 7.43 0.06
CA VAL A 63 17.55 8.29 -0.33
C VAL A 63 17.98 9.71 0.03
N ASP A 64 17.79 10.65 -0.89
CA ASP A 64 18.27 12.03 -0.73
C ASP A 64 17.48 12.85 0.33
N ASN A 65 16.73 12.20 1.22
CA ASN A 65 15.88 12.87 2.19
C ASN A 65 16.16 12.40 3.62
N GLU A 66 16.61 13.33 4.50
CA GLU A 66 16.91 13.01 5.90
C GLU A 66 15.70 12.51 6.70
N TRP A 67 14.49 12.92 6.33
CA TRP A 67 13.24 12.48 6.98
C TRP A 67 13.01 10.96 6.81
N ASP A 68 13.44 10.41 5.71
CA ASP A 68 13.23 9.01 5.38
C ASP A 68 14.08 8.06 6.23
N ILE A 69 15.17 8.54 6.86
CA ILE A 69 15.99 7.75 7.78
C ILE A 69 15.16 7.34 9.02
N GLU A 70 14.37 8.24 9.58
CA GLU A 70 13.49 7.94 10.72
C GLU A 70 12.40 6.94 10.32
N GLU A 71 11.84 7.07 9.13
CA GLU A 71 10.83 6.18 8.57
C GLU A 71 11.36 4.74 8.39
N VAL A 72 12.60 4.60 7.94
CA VAL A 72 13.24 3.27 7.84
C VAL A 72 13.47 2.65 9.21
N LEU A 73 13.81 3.43 10.22
CA LEU A 73 13.91 2.94 11.60
C LEU A 73 12.56 2.45 12.13
N LEU A 74 11.44 3.03 11.67
CA LEU A 74 10.11 2.53 11.98
C LEU A 74 9.88 1.13 11.37
N SER A 75 10.29 0.91 10.12
CA SER A 75 10.17 -0.41 9.49
C SER A 75 10.92 -1.49 10.26
N GLN A 76 12.12 -1.19 10.76
CA GLN A 76 12.89 -2.11 11.60
C GLN A 76 12.20 -2.39 12.95
N LYS A 77 11.55 -1.38 13.54
CA LYS A 77 10.75 -1.57 14.77
C LYS A 77 9.53 -2.46 14.48
N LEU A 78 8.85 -2.24 13.36
CA LEU A 78 7.73 -3.08 12.92
C LEU A 78 8.18 -4.55 12.77
N PHE A 79 9.27 -4.81 12.07
CA PHE A 79 9.78 -6.18 11.90
C PHE A 79 10.09 -6.85 13.24
N ARG A 80 10.67 -6.14 14.20
CA ARG A 80 10.87 -6.68 15.56
C ARG A 80 9.56 -7.04 16.26
N GLN A 81 8.50 -6.23 16.10
CA GLN A 81 7.18 -6.55 16.66
C GLN A 81 6.58 -7.81 15.99
N LEU A 82 6.69 -7.91 14.66
CA LEU A 82 6.23 -9.08 13.91
C LEU A 82 6.96 -10.35 14.35
N ASP A 83 8.28 -10.28 14.55
CA ASP A 83 9.09 -11.40 15.04
C ASP A 83 8.70 -11.83 16.45
N ALA A 84 8.51 -10.87 17.36
CA ALA A 84 8.08 -11.12 18.74
C ALA A 84 6.71 -11.83 18.81
N LEU A 85 5.83 -11.56 17.83
CA LEU A 85 4.52 -12.18 17.72
C LEU A 85 4.50 -13.41 16.79
N SER A 86 5.66 -13.82 16.25
CA SER A 86 5.81 -14.93 15.31
C SER A 86 4.89 -14.82 14.07
N ILE A 87 4.67 -13.58 13.58
CA ILE A 87 3.87 -13.33 12.39
C ILE A 87 4.72 -13.61 11.15
N PRO A 88 4.27 -14.51 10.24
CA PRO A 88 4.97 -14.81 9.00
C PRO A 88 5.11 -13.56 8.12
N LYS A 89 6.30 -13.35 7.57
CA LYS A 89 6.63 -12.22 6.69
C LYS A 89 6.90 -12.71 5.28
N TYR A 90 6.22 -12.13 4.30
CA TYR A 90 6.36 -12.45 2.89
C TYR A 90 6.88 -11.23 2.14
N LYS A 91 8.13 -11.32 1.65
CA LYS A 91 8.70 -10.28 0.81
C LYS A 91 8.11 -10.40 -0.60
N LEU A 92 7.57 -9.29 -1.09
CA LEU A 92 6.96 -9.19 -2.41
C LEU A 92 8.00 -8.69 -3.43
N HIS A 93 7.97 -9.25 -4.63
CA HIS A 93 8.80 -8.83 -5.76
C HIS A 93 7.93 -8.58 -6.98
N SER A 94 8.33 -7.64 -7.82
CA SER A 94 7.64 -7.36 -9.08
C SER A 94 7.46 -8.63 -9.92
N GLY A 95 6.28 -8.79 -10.49
CA GLY A 95 5.89 -9.98 -11.25
C GLY A 95 5.40 -11.17 -10.42
N MET A 96 5.55 -11.13 -9.09
CA MET A 96 4.98 -12.19 -8.23
C MET A 96 3.46 -12.22 -8.31
N ARG A 97 2.92 -13.45 -8.29
CA ARG A 97 1.48 -13.71 -8.17
C ARG A 97 1.24 -14.62 -6.99
N PHE A 98 0.27 -14.26 -6.16
CA PHE A 98 -0.09 -15.05 -5.00
C PHE A 98 -1.58 -14.93 -4.68
N THR A 99 -2.07 -15.79 -3.82
CA THR A 99 -3.47 -15.78 -3.38
C THR A 99 -3.55 -15.74 -1.86
N VAL A 100 -4.51 -14.98 -1.36
CA VAL A 100 -4.91 -15.00 0.05
C VAL A 100 -6.41 -15.29 0.07
N ARG A 101 -6.79 -16.49 0.47
CA ARG A 101 -8.16 -16.98 0.39
C ARG A 101 -8.70 -16.92 -1.05
N ASN A 102 -9.77 -16.13 -1.27
CA ASN A 102 -10.39 -15.93 -2.57
C ASN A 102 -9.89 -14.67 -3.31
N LEU A 103 -8.88 -14.01 -2.79
CA LEU A 103 -8.25 -12.84 -3.41
C LEU A 103 -6.98 -13.29 -4.16
N SER A 104 -6.85 -12.87 -5.41
CA SER A 104 -5.63 -13.05 -6.20
C SER A 104 -4.91 -11.72 -6.31
N PHE A 105 -3.59 -11.75 -6.17
CA PHE A 105 -2.73 -10.57 -6.23
C PHE A 105 -1.65 -10.73 -7.30
N ASN A 106 -1.37 -9.63 -8.00
CA ASN A 106 -0.23 -9.50 -8.89
C ASN A 106 0.57 -8.27 -8.45
N VAL A 107 1.85 -8.46 -8.14
CA VAL A 107 2.77 -7.38 -7.77
C VAL A 107 3.25 -6.71 -9.06
N LEU A 108 2.90 -5.45 -9.26
CA LEU A 108 3.20 -4.74 -10.49
C LEU A 108 4.52 -3.95 -10.43
N CYS A 109 4.82 -3.36 -9.27
CA CYS A 109 6.02 -2.56 -9.09
C CYS A 109 6.49 -2.66 -7.64
N THR A 110 7.80 -2.58 -7.44
CA THR A 110 8.46 -2.41 -6.14
C THR A 110 9.66 -1.46 -6.32
N HIS A 111 10.28 -1.01 -5.23
CA HIS A 111 11.48 -0.17 -5.32
C HIS A 111 12.63 -0.81 -6.13
N GLU A 112 12.65 -2.13 -6.22
CA GLU A 112 13.67 -2.89 -6.99
C GLU A 112 13.60 -2.60 -8.50
N ASP A 113 12.45 -2.17 -9.01
CA ASP A 113 12.25 -1.81 -10.42
C ASP A 113 12.77 -0.42 -10.77
N ILE A 114 12.98 0.42 -9.76
CA ILE A 114 13.45 1.80 -9.92
C ILE A 114 14.97 1.85 -9.86
N PHE A 115 15.56 0.95 -9.08
CA PHE A 115 17.01 0.87 -8.95
C PHE A 115 17.70 0.68 -10.33
N PRO A 116 18.80 1.40 -10.65
CA PRO A 116 19.65 2.21 -9.79
C PRO A 116 19.29 3.70 -9.70
N GLU A 117 18.12 4.14 -10.19
CA GLU A 117 17.73 5.53 -10.06
C GLU A 117 17.49 5.86 -8.57
N LYS A 118 17.98 7.05 -8.14
CA LYS A 118 17.70 7.55 -6.80
C LYS A 118 16.26 8.00 -6.69
N MET A 119 15.58 7.56 -5.65
CA MET A 119 14.25 8.04 -5.31
C MET A 119 14.35 9.35 -4.52
N PRO A 120 13.56 10.38 -4.85
CA PRO A 120 13.55 11.63 -4.09
C PRO A 120 12.98 11.46 -2.68
N ASP A 121 12.10 10.48 -2.51
CA ASP A 121 11.49 10.08 -1.25
C ASP A 121 11.05 8.61 -1.33
N TYR A 122 10.51 8.05 -0.23
CA TYR A 122 10.06 6.66 -0.19
C TYR A 122 8.68 6.41 -0.80
N ASN A 123 7.97 7.41 -1.31
CA ASN A 123 6.70 7.20 -2.00
C ASN A 123 6.88 6.27 -3.19
N ASP A 124 7.90 6.53 -4.01
CA ASP A 124 8.22 5.68 -5.17
C ASP A 124 8.74 4.28 -4.77
N SER A 125 9.05 4.02 -3.49
CA SER A 125 9.34 2.67 -3.00
C SER A 125 8.08 1.81 -2.80
N SER A 126 6.91 2.35 -3.04
CA SER A 126 5.63 1.65 -2.87
C SER A 126 5.57 0.36 -3.67
N CYS A 127 5.12 -0.70 -3.01
CA CYS A 127 4.77 -1.95 -3.64
C CYS A 127 3.37 -1.83 -4.24
N ALA A 128 3.26 -1.72 -5.56
CA ALA A 128 1.98 -1.59 -6.25
C ALA A 128 1.36 -2.96 -6.54
N LEU A 129 0.10 -3.14 -6.17
CA LEU A 129 -0.63 -4.41 -6.31
C LEU A 129 -1.86 -4.26 -7.22
N MET A 130 -2.06 -5.24 -8.09
CA MET A 130 -3.38 -5.51 -8.70
C MET A 130 -4.03 -6.67 -7.97
N MET A 131 -5.13 -6.41 -7.27
CA MET A 131 -5.97 -7.41 -6.62
C MET A 131 -7.15 -7.78 -7.52
N SER A 132 -7.52 -9.06 -7.53
CA SER A 132 -8.71 -9.54 -8.24
C SER A 132 -9.58 -10.39 -7.32
N VAL A 133 -10.89 -10.14 -7.34
CA VAL A 133 -11.90 -10.88 -6.59
C VAL A 133 -13.24 -10.89 -7.34
N GLY A 134 -13.80 -12.08 -7.57
CA GLY A 134 -15.13 -12.21 -8.20
C GLY A 134 -15.25 -11.53 -9.57
N GLY A 135 -14.15 -11.45 -10.34
CA GLY A 135 -14.11 -10.77 -11.63
C GLY A 135 -13.84 -9.26 -11.55
N THR A 136 -13.82 -8.67 -10.35
CA THR A 136 -13.49 -7.25 -10.14
C THR A 136 -11.99 -7.10 -9.93
N LYS A 137 -11.38 -6.12 -10.59
CA LYS A 137 -9.98 -5.73 -10.43
C LYS A 137 -9.87 -4.46 -9.62
N VAL A 138 -9.00 -4.47 -8.62
CA VAL A 138 -8.71 -3.32 -7.76
C VAL A 138 -7.21 -3.01 -7.83
N PHE A 139 -6.85 -1.83 -8.27
CA PHE A 139 -5.46 -1.39 -8.29
C PHE A 139 -5.13 -0.61 -7.02
N ILE A 140 -4.06 -1.03 -6.35
CA ILE A 140 -3.56 -0.46 -5.11
C ILE A 140 -2.11 -0.02 -5.35
N PRO A 141 -1.87 1.21 -5.81
CA PRO A 141 -0.52 1.72 -6.08
C PRO A 141 0.26 2.11 -4.81
N GLY A 142 -0.39 2.18 -3.65
CA GLY A 142 0.22 2.87 -2.51
C GLY A 142 0.42 4.34 -2.82
N ASP A 143 1.62 4.85 -2.57
CA ASP A 143 1.97 6.25 -2.81
C ASP A 143 2.90 6.42 -4.02
N CYS A 144 2.87 5.45 -4.95
CA CYS A 144 3.61 5.54 -6.20
C CYS A 144 3.53 6.94 -6.82
N SER A 145 4.68 7.49 -7.15
CA SER A 145 4.84 8.83 -7.67
C SER A 145 5.46 8.78 -9.08
N ALA A 146 6.30 9.71 -9.45
CA ALA A 146 6.73 9.87 -10.83
C ALA A 146 7.60 8.71 -11.36
N LEU A 147 8.51 8.15 -10.53
CA LEU A 147 9.40 7.08 -10.99
C LEU A 147 8.67 5.75 -11.10
N ALA A 148 7.95 5.35 -10.06
CA ALA A 148 7.13 4.14 -10.08
C ALA A 148 6.04 4.24 -11.16
N GLY A 149 5.45 5.43 -11.35
CA GLY A 149 4.48 5.71 -12.41
C GLY A 149 5.05 5.42 -13.80
N LYS A 150 6.24 5.90 -14.13
CA LYS A 150 6.91 5.61 -15.42
C LYS A 150 7.14 4.10 -15.63
N VAL A 151 7.55 3.39 -14.58
CA VAL A 151 7.73 1.93 -14.66
C VAL A 151 6.39 1.23 -14.96
N LEU A 152 5.33 1.61 -14.26
CA LEU A 152 3.98 1.05 -14.44
C LEU A 152 3.45 1.31 -15.85
N GLU A 153 3.54 2.55 -16.34
CA GLU A 153 3.11 2.96 -17.68
C GLU A 153 3.87 2.20 -18.76
N ALA A 154 5.21 2.17 -18.69
CA ALA A 154 6.05 1.53 -19.69
C ALA A 154 5.86 0.01 -19.75
N ARG A 155 5.68 -0.65 -18.59
CA ARG A 155 5.63 -2.11 -18.48
C ARG A 155 4.26 -2.68 -18.79
N TYR A 156 3.21 -2.01 -18.33
CA TYR A 156 1.86 -2.59 -18.32
C TYR A 156 0.88 -1.91 -19.27
N ASN A 157 1.06 -0.63 -19.60
CA ASN A 157 0.17 0.09 -20.52
C ASN A 157 -1.32 -0.24 -20.23
N ASN A 158 -2.04 -0.76 -21.21
CA ASN A 158 -3.46 -1.12 -21.09
C ASN A 158 -3.76 -2.26 -20.08
N GLU A 159 -2.75 -3.01 -19.62
CA GLU A 159 -2.93 -4.04 -18.60
C GLU A 159 -3.16 -3.46 -17.19
N LEU A 160 -2.91 -2.14 -16.99
CA LEU A 160 -3.27 -1.42 -15.77
C LEU A 160 -4.78 -1.28 -15.57
N LYS A 161 -5.57 -1.57 -16.61
CA LYS A 161 -7.02 -1.38 -16.58
C LYS A 161 -7.68 -2.14 -15.45
N CYS A 162 -8.46 -1.43 -14.62
CA CYS A 162 -9.14 -2.01 -13.47
C CYS A 162 -10.54 -1.39 -13.25
N ASP A 163 -11.30 -1.92 -12.31
CA ASP A 163 -12.63 -1.42 -11.97
C ASP A 163 -12.57 -0.37 -10.86
N VAL A 164 -11.66 -0.56 -9.91
CA VAL A 164 -11.48 0.31 -8.74
C VAL A 164 -10.01 0.65 -8.60
N VAL A 165 -9.69 1.92 -8.35
CA VAL A 165 -8.34 2.38 -8.03
C VAL A 165 -8.32 3.06 -6.66
N GLN A 166 -7.36 2.68 -5.81
CA GLN A 166 -6.92 3.55 -4.73
C GLN A 166 -6.12 4.68 -5.36
N VAL A 167 -6.49 5.93 -5.13
CA VAL A 167 -5.75 7.07 -5.65
C VAL A 167 -4.39 7.12 -4.96
N ALA A 168 -3.32 7.18 -5.76
CA ALA A 168 -1.96 7.18 -5.27
C ALA A 168 -1.67 8.39 -4.38
N HIS A 169 -0.82 8.18 -3.37
CA HIS A 169 -0.33 9.23 -2.48
C HIS A 169 -1.48 10.07 -1.89
N HIS A 170 -2.56 9.39 -1.44
CA HIS A 170 -3.75 10.00 -0.83
C HIS A 170 -4.49 11.04 -1.70
N GLY A 171 -4.08 11.21 -2.95
CA GLY A 171 -4.55 12.28 -3.84
C GLY A 171 -3.64 13.52 -3.86
N HIS A 172 -2.46 13.43 -3.25
CA HIS A 172 -1.37 14.40 -3.47
C HIS A 172 -0.68 14.19 -4.83
N SER A 173 0.55 14.64 -5.02
CA SER A 173 1.34 14.41 -6.23
C SER A 173 1.73 12.93 -6.36
N GLY A 174 0.86 12.11 -6.91
CA GLY A 174 1.08 10.69 -7.13
C GLY A 174 1.33 10.36 -8.61
N LEU A 175 0.55 9.43 -9.14
CA LEU A 175 0.63 9.01 -10.54
C LEU A 175 0.25 10.12 -11.53
N SER A 176 0.76 10.04 -12.75
CA SER A 176 0.46 10.98 -13.83
C SER A 176 -1.00 10.89 -14.30
N THR A 177 -1.47 11.93 -14.97
CA THR A 177 -2.76 11.90 -15.67
C THR A 177 -2.82 10.74 -16.66
N HIS A 178 -1.74 10.50 -17.39
CA HIS A 178 -1.66 9.41 -18.38
C HIS A 178 -1.79 8.03 -17.72
N ALA A 179 -1.15 7.82 -16.55
CA ALA A 179 -1.31 6.58 -15.79
C ALA A 179 -2.79 6.34 -15.43
N TYR A 180 -3.52 7.36 -14.97
CA TYR A 180 -4.94 7.21 -14.65
C TYR A 180 -5.82 7.00 -15.88
N GLU A 181 -5.46 7.55 -17.04
CA GLU A 181 -6.12 7.25 -18.31
C GLU A 181 -5.96 5.76 -18.69
N LEU A 182 -4.76 5.21 -18.52
CA LEU A 182 -4.50 3.77 -18.74
C LEU A 182 -5.25 2.89 -17.75
N ILE A 183 -5.31 3.30 -16.47
CA ILE A 183 -6.03 2.60 -15.40
C ILE A 183 -7.53 2.57 -15.69
N GLY A 184 -8.13 3.66 -16.17
CA GLY A 184 -9.50 3.77 -16.63
C GLY A 184 -10.54 3.21 -15.63
N ALA A 185 -10.30 3.37 -14.33
CA ALA A 185 -11.17 2.83 -13.29
C ALA A 185 -12.52 3.53 -13.25
N LYS A 186 -13.58 2.77 -12.93
CA LYS A 186 -14.94 3.30 -12.75
C LYS A 186 -15.13 3.93 -11.36
N VAL A 187 -14.31 3.53 -10.39
CA VAL A 187 -14.38 3.99 -8.99
C VAL A 187 -12.99 4.39 -8.55
N ALA A 188 -12.84 5.61 -8.03
CA ALA A 188 -11.63 6.09 -7.40
C ALA A 188 -11.85 6.24 -5.89
N VAL A 189 -10.97 5.63 -5.09
CA VAL A 189 -11.01 5.70 -3.62
C VAL A 189 -9.86 6.58 -3.15
N PHE A 190 -10.18 7.69 -2.50
CA PHE A 190 -9.21 8.60 -1.91
C PHE A 190 -9.00 8.24 -0.43
N PRO A 191 -7.86 7.69 -0.04
CA PRO A 191 -7.56 7.35 1.36
C PRO A 191 -7.10 8.60 2.14
N ILE A 192 -7.94 9.60 2.23
CA ILE A 192 -7.64 10.92 2.79
C ILE A 192 -8.81 11.42 3.66
N THR A 193 -8.56 12.35 4.58
CA THR A 193 -9.62 13.00 5.33
C THR A 193 -10.44 13.94 4.44
N ARG A 194 -11.70 14.17 4.78
CA ARG A 194 -12.56 15.06 4.01
C ARG A 194 -11.99 16.48 3.89
N ILE A 195 -11.39 17.00 4.96
CA ILE A 195 -10.79 18.34 4.96
C ILE A 195 -9.63 18.40 3.96
N MET A 196 -8.70 17.44 4.03
CA MET A 196 -7.57 17.41 3.10
C MET A 196 -8.02 17.15 1.66
N PHE A 197 -9.07 16.36 1.46
CA PHE A 197 -9.65 16.18 0.12
C PHE A 197 -10.14 17.48 -0.48
N ASP A 198 -10.87 18.28 0.30
CA ASP A 198 -11.40 19.57 -0.16
C ASP A 198 -10.28 20.61 -0.43
N GLU A 199 -9.14 20.50 0.26
CA GLU A 199 -7.98 21.38 0.09
C GLU A 199 -7.01 20.91 -1.01
N GLU A 200 -6.73 19.62 -1.13
CA GLU A 200 -5.70 19.07 -2.02
C GLU A 200 -6.24 18.64 -3.38
N TYR A 201 -7.46 18.09 -3.43
CA TYR A 201 -8.07 17.63 -4.68
C TYR A 201 -8.06 18.70 -5.80
N PRO A 202 -8.44 19.97 -5.56
CA PRO A 202 -8.43 20.99 -6.60
C PRO A 202 -7.03 21.34 -7.12
N LYS A 203 -5.96 21.04 -6.38
CA LYS A 203 -4.58 21.34 -6.75
C LYS A 203 -4.00 20.33 -7.74
N GLN A 204 -4.51 19.08 -7.73
CA GLN A 204 -3.97 17.98 -8.53
C GLN A 204 -4.80 17.77 -9.82
N GLU A 205 -4.21 18.09 -10.97
CA GLU A 205 -4.91 17.95 -12.26
C GLU A 205 -5.29 16.47 -12.52
N ALA A 206 -4.38 15.53 -12.21
CA ALA A 206 -4.64 14.11 -12.39
C ALA A 206 -5.89 13.65 -11.62
N ASN A 207 -6.08 14.13 -10.38
CA ASN A 207 -7.23 13.79 -9.56
C ASN A 207 -8.54 14.37 -10.11
N ARG A 208 -8.49 15.59 -10.66
CA ARG A 208 -9.69 16.24 -11.25
C ARG A 208 -10.26 15.50 -12.45
N ARG A 209 -9.45 14.66 -13.10
CA ARG A 209 -9.88 13.85 -14.24
C ARG A 209 -10.44 12.48 -13.84
N LEU A 210 -10.40 12.11 -12.56
CA LEU A 210 -10.92 10.86 -12.05
C LEU A 210 -12.43 10.87 -11.73
N ILE A 211 -13.06 12.02 -11.87
CA ILE A 211 -14.50 12.21 -11.58
C ILE A 211 -15.27 12.55 -12.84
#